data_dcb56e2b3c59d026f6531146d7f3e198
#
_entry.id   dcb56e2b3c59d026f6531146d7f3e198
#
_cell.length_a   1.000
_cell.length_b   1.000
_cell.length_c   1.000
_cell.angle_alpha   90.00
_cell.angle_beta   90.00
_cell.angle_gamma   90.00
#
_symmetry.space_group_name_H-M   'P 1'
#
loop_
_entity.id
_entity.type
_entity.pdbx_description
1 polymer ?
#
loop_
_entity_poly.entity_id
_entity_poly.type
_entity_poly.pdbx_seq_one_letter_code
_entity_poly.pdbx_strand_id
1 'polypeptide(L)'
;MQVHDLAPSPGATKNRKRVGRGTGGKGGKSAGRGTKGQRARNTVARGFEGGQMPLKQRVPKLKGFNNPFRVEYTAVNLHKLGDLAEKIGETDLTIEVLIANGLVRKDAYVKVLARGEISTKVNVHAHAVSKTAEAAITAAGGTVTLVELPFMAEGRAGRPAVKGNQFANR
;
A
#
# COMPACT_ATOMS: atom_id res chain seq x y z
N MET A 1 -33.47 -24.75 9.74
CA MET A 1 -31.99 -24.74 9.71
C MET A 1 -31.49 -25.25 11.05
N GLN A 2 -30.84 -26.39 11.07
CA GLN A 2 -30.29 -26.99 12.28
C GLN A 2 -28.76 -26.88 12.25
N VAL A 3 -28.09 -27.07 13.38
CA VAL A 3 -26.62 -26.92 13.47
C VAL A 3 -25.86 -27.82 12.48
N HIS A 4 -26.38 -28.99 12.17
CA HIS A 4 -25.76 -29.89 11.18
C HIS A 4 -25.95 -29.47 9.73
N ASP A 5 -26.87 -28.53 9.44
CA ASP A 5 -27.04 -27.93 8.10
C ASP A 5 -26.04 -26.84 7.81
N LEU A 6 -25.29 -26.39 8.82
CA LEU A 6 -24.29 -25.35 8.67
C LEU A 6 -23.03 -25.94 7.97
N ALA A 7 -22.86 -25.57 6.71
CA ALA A 7 -21.69 -25.94 5.92
C ALA A 7 -21.03 -24.71 5.32
N PRO A 8 -19.71 -24.67 5.24
CA PRO A 8 -19.02 -23.60 4.52
C PRO A 8 -19.41 -23.62 3.05
N SER A 9 -19.37 -22.46 2.39
CA SER A 9 -19.65 -22.36 0.94
C SER A 9 -18.79 -23.32 0.12
N PRO A 10 -19.31 -23.87 -0.97
CA PRO A 10 -18.55 -24.80 -1.84
C PRO A 10 -17.22 -24.20 -2.27
N GLY A 11 -16.12 -24.93 -2.05
CA GLY A 11 -14.76 -24.46 -2.38
C GLY A 11 -14.05 -23.65 -1.29
N ALA A 12 -14.71 -23.27 -0.20
CA ALA A 12 -14.09 -22.55 0.92
C ALA A 12 -13.06 -23.41 1.68
N THR A 13 -13.25 -24.72 1.69
CA THR A 13 -12.33 -25.67 2.33
C THR A 13 -11.79 -26.66 1.32
N LYS A 14 -10.48 -26.89 1.36
CA LYS A 14 -9.79 -27.88 0.54
C LYS A 14 -9.09 -28.92 1.43
N ASN A 15 -9.40 -30.19 1.22
CA ASN A 15 -8.70 -31.25 1.93
C ASN A 15 -7.20 -31.24 1.60
N ARG A 16 -6.37 -31.06 2.61
CA ARG A 16 -4.91 -31.07 2.46
C ARG A 16 -4.44 -32.48 2.11
N LYS A 17 -3.61 -32.58 1.06
CA LYS A 17 -2.96 -33.84 0.70
C LYS A 17 -2.08 -34.32 1.85
N ARG A 18 -2.39 -35.49 2.38
CA ARG A 18 -1.57 -36.18 3.40
C ARG A 18 -0.65 -37.18 2.73
N VAL A 19 0.65 -37.00 2.89
CA VAL A 19 1.70 -37.87 2.32
C VAL A 19 2.30 -38.76 3.38
N GLY A 20 2.95 -39.88 2.97
CA GLY A 20 3.58 -40.80 3.89
C GLY A 20 2.57 -41.66 4.71
N ARG A 21 1.39 -41.97 4.16
CA ARG A 21 0.33 -42.77 4.77
C ARG A 21 0.20 -44.13 4.08
N GLY A 22 1.26 -44.92 4.11
CA GLY A 22 1.33 -46.21 3.46
C GLY A 22 1.82 -46.16 2.02
N THR A 23 1.65 -47.25 1.27
CA THR A 23 2.14 -47.42 -0.10
C THR A 23 1.12 -47.06 -1.17
N GLY A 24 -0.14 -46.90 -0.81
CA GLY A 24 -1.21 -46.53 -1.73
C GLY A 24 -1.19 -45.08 -2.17
N GLY A 25 -1.49 -44.81 -3.44
CA GLY A 25 -1.64 -43.49 -4.01
C GLY A 25 -0.34 -42.70 -4.27
N LYS A 26 -0.50 -41.52 -4.81
CA LYS A 26 0.62 -40.62 -5.10
C LYS A 26 1.17 -39.97 -3.82
N GLY A 27 2.38 -40.28 -3.42
CA GLY A 27 3.04 -39.75 -2.22
C GLY A 27 3.06 -40.73 -1.02
N GLY A 28 2.98 -42.01 -1.26
CA GLY A 28 3.09 -43.10 -0.25
C GLY A 28 4.47 -43.16 0.37
N LYS A 29 5.23 -44.24 0.10
CA LYS A 29 6.49 -44.63 0.75
C LYS A 29 7.50 -43.51 1.02
N SER A 30 7.79 -42.67 0.05
CA SER A 30 8.78 -41.57 0.14
C SER A 30 8.17 -40.19 0.27
N ALA A 31 6.88 -40.08 0.50
CA ALA A 31 6.16 -38.82 0.63
C ALA A 31 6.36 -37.81 -0.55
N GLY A 32 6.70 -38.34 -1.75
CA GLY A 32 6.99 -37.53 -2.95
C GLY A 32 8.40 -36.94 -2.98
N ARG A 33 9.30 -37.30 -2.03
CA ARG A 33 10.66 -36.75 -1.98
C ARG A 33 11.68 -37.51 -2.81
N GLY A 34 11.31 -38.68 -3.39
CA GLY A 34 12.21 -39.53 -4.13
C GLY A 34 13.10 -40.39 -3.21
N THR A 35 14.17 -41.01 -3.75
CA THR A 35 14.94 -42.02 -3.07
C THR A 35 16.26 -41.49 -2.50
N LYS A 36 16.96 -40.62 -3.19
CA LYS A 36 18.27 -40.07 -2.81
C LYS A 36 18.26 -38.54 -2.98
N GLY A 37 19.26 -37.90 -2.39
CA GLY A 37 19.45 -36.44 -2.48
C GLY A 37 19.26 -35.73 -1.16
N GLN A 38 19.83 -34.56 -1.03
CA GLN A 38 19.83 -33.73 0.17
C GLN A 38 18.42 -33.33 0.62
N ARG A 39 17.54 -33.00 -0.32
CA ARG A 39 16.14 -32.60 -0.04
C ARG A 39 15.24 -33.77 0.37
N ALA A 40 15.65 -35.04 0.10
CA ALA A 40 14.89 -36.19 0.52
C ALA A 40 15.07 -36.48 2.02
N ARG A 41 16.20 -36.13 2.59
CA ARG A 41 16.59 -36.45 3.97
C ARG A 41 16.43 -35.29 4.93
N ASN A 42 16.65 -34.06 4.46
CA ASN A 42 16.58 -32.87 5.28
C ASN A 42 16.04 -31.69 4.49
N THR A 43 15.77 -30.56 5.18
CA THR A 43 15.36 -29.33 4.56
C THR A 43 16.61 -28.47 4.32
N VAL A 44 16.82 -28.08 3.07
CA VAL A 44 17.88 -27.15 2.70
C VAL A 44 17.35 -25.72 2.86
N ALA A 45 18.11 -24.86 3.52
CA ALA A 45 17.75 -23.46 3.67
C ALA A 45 17.55 -22.79 2.29
N ARG A 46 16.55 -21.92 2.20
CA ARG A 46 16.27 -21.19 0.96
C ARG A 46 17.46 -20.28 0.60
N GLY A 47 17.95 -20.38 -0.63
CA GLY A 47 19.10 -19.62 -1.09
C GLY A 47 20.47 -20.21 -0.71
N PHE A 48 20.51 -21.47 -0.24
CA PHE A 48 21.77 -22.19 -0.06
C PHE A 48 22.34 -22.63 -1.41
N GLU A 49 23.58 -22.25 -1.70
CA GLU A 49 24.27 -22.50 -2.97
C GLU A 49 25.40 -23.54 -2.85
N GLY A 50 25.19 -24.57 -2.01
CA GLY A 50 26.14 -25.68 -1.90
C GLY A 50 27.48 -25.35 -1.19
N GLY A 51 27.56 -24.27 -0.47
CA GLY A 51 28.78 -23.76 0.19
C GLY A 51 29.42 -22.59 -0.53
N GLN A 52 29.05 -22.30 -1.77
CA GLN A 52 29.43 -21.06 -2.44
C GLN A 52 28.78 -19.86 -1.71
N MET A 53 29.48 -18.71 -1.70
CA MET A 53 28.94 -17.47 -1.12
C MET A 53 27.59 -17.13 -1.77
N PRO A 54 26.48 -17.09 -1.00
CA PRO A 54 25.14 -16.87 -1.54
C PRO A 54 25.02 -15.50 -2.24
N LEU A 55 24.15 -15.42 -3.24
CA LEU A 55 23.93 -14.19 -4.02
C LEU A 55 23.65 -12.97 -3.12
N LYS A 56 22.89 -13.15 -2.04
CA LYS A 56 22.60 -12.10 -1.05
C LYS A 56 23.86 -11.46 -0.41
N GLN A 57 24.99 -12.17 -0.39
CA GLN A 57 26.25 -11.72 0.16
C GLN A 57 27.18 -11.17 -0.94
N ARG A 58 27.01 -11.64 -2.18
CA ARG A 58 27.79 -11.15 -3.34
C ARG A 58 27.30 -9.80 -3.87
N VAL A 59 26.00 -9.52 -3.69
CA VAL A 59 25.42 -8.24 -4.13
C VAL A 59 25.90 -7.11 -3.21
N PRO A 60 26.38 -5.98 -3.76
CA PRO A 60 26.75 -4.81 -2.96
C PRO A 60 25.58 -4.33 -2.10
N LYS A 61 25.86 -3.88 -0.89
CA LYS A 61 24.86 -3.24 -0.03
C LYS A 61 24.40 -1.92 -0.67
N LEU A 62 23.09 -1.70 -0.66
CA LEU A 62 22.52 -0.43 -1.08
C LEU A 62 23.07 0.70 -0.20
N LYS A 63 23.49 1.80 -0.83
CA LYS A 63 23.87 3.03 -0.13
C LYS A 63 22.61 3.78 0.32
N GLY A 64 22.72 4.56 1.39
CA GLY A 64 21.64 5.34 1.94
C GLY A 64 20.92 4.66 3.09
N PHE A 65 19.81 5.23 3.49
CA PHE A 65 18.97 4.75 4.59
C PHE A 65 17.48 4.96 4.26
N ASN A 66 16.62 4.18 4.86
CA ASN A 66 15.18 4.41 4.82
C ASN A 66 14.80 5.36 5.95
N ASN A 67 14.18 6.50 5.61
CA ASN A 67 13.70 7.44 6.60
C ASN A 67 12.42 6.88 7.28
N PRO A 68 12.47 6.48 8.56
CA PRO A 68 11.30 5.96 9.27
C PRO A 68 10.23 7.02 9.56
N PHE A 69 10.58 8.30 9.42
CA PHE A 69 9.67 9.44 9.61
C PHE A 69 9.10 9.99 8.29
N ARG A 70 9.26 9.25 7.21
CA ARG A 70 8.72 9.64 5.92
C ARG A 70 7.19 9.69 5.98
N VAL A 71 6.63 10.82 5.59
CA VAL A 71 5.19 10.97 5.39
C VAL A 71 4.88 10.70 3.92
N GLU A 72 4.10 9.67 3.67
CA GLU A 72 3.68 9.31 2.32
C GLU A 72 2.32 9.91 2.01
N TYR A 73 2.22 10.57 0.86
CA TYR A 73 0.99 11.15 0.37
C TYR A 73 0.47 10.39 -0.84
N THR A 74 -0.84 10.17 -0.86
CA THR A 74 -1.53 9.72 -2.08
C THR A 74 -1.77 10.92 -2.98
N ALA A 75 -1.24 10.87 -4.19
CA ALA A 75 -1.37 11.94 -5.17
C ALA A 75 -2.74 11.89 -5.85
N VAL A 76 -3.48 12.99 -5.81
CA VAL A 76 -4.73 13.20 -6.55
C VAL A 76 -4.51 14.33 -7.55
N ASN A 77 -4.80 14.09 -8.82
CA ASN A 77 -4.59 15.04 -9.89
C ASN A 77 -5.84 15.89 -10.16
N LEU A 78 -5.67 17.12 -10.70
CA LEU A 78 -6.76 18.06 -10.95
C LEU A 78 -7.86 17.50 -11.83
N HIS A 79 -7.52 16.80 -12.94
CA HIS A 79 -8.55 16.21 -13.82
C HIS A 79 -9.46 15.24 -13.07
N LYS A 80 -8.91 14.42 -12.14
CA LYS A 80 -9.71 13.49 -11.34
C LYS A 80 -10.65 14.19 -10.36
N LEU A 81 -10.26 15.35 -9.87
CA LEU A 81 -11.13 16.18 -9.01
C LEU A 81 -12.25 16.80 -9.83
N GLY A 82 -11.96 17.27 -11.05
CA GLY A 82 -12.96 17.77 -12.00
C GLY A 82 -13.98 16.69 -12.37
N ASP A 83 -13.50 15.52 -12.84
CA ASP A 83 -14.35 14.38 -13.19
C ASP A 83 -15.23 13.94 -12.00
N LEU A 84 -14.68 13.98 -10.80
CA LEU A 84 -15.40 13.63 -9.58
C LEU A 84 -16.49 14.65 -9.26
N ALA A 85 -16.18 15.95 -9.31
CA ALA A 85 -17.11 17.03 -9.05
C ALA A 85 -18.31 16.98 -10.03
N GLU A 86 -18.03 16.73 -11.31
CA GLU A 86 -19.06 16.56 -12.34
C GLU A 86 -19.94 15.31 -12.09
N LYS A 87 -19.32 14.20 -11.66
CA LYS A 87 -20.02 12.95 -11.40
C LYS A 87 -20.96 13.03 -10.21
N ILE A 88 -20.55 13.73 -9.16
CA ILE A 88 -21.33 13.82 -7.90
C ILE A 88 -22.27 15.02 -7.95
N GLY A 89 -21.90 16.08 -8.69
CA GLY A 89 -22.62 17.37 -8.68
C GLY A 89 -22.35 18.22 -7.44
N GLU A 90 -21.32 17.88 -6.67
CA GLU A 90 -20.90 18.62 -5.48
C GLU A 90 -19.63 19.42 -5.77
N THR A 91 -19.57 20.64 -5.22
CA THR A 91 -18.42 21.52 -5.33
C THR A 91 -17.42 21.32 -4.19
N ASP A 92 -17.86 20.77 -3.05
CA ASP A 92 -17.04 20.60 -1.86
C ASP A 92 -16.47 19.18 -1.78
N LEU A 93 -15.18 19.06 -2.11
CA LEU A 93 -14.46 17.81 -2.12
C LEU A 93 -13.68 17.59 -0.82
N THR A 94 -14.37 17.07 0.19
CA THR A 94 -13.75 16.67 1.47
C THR A 94 -12.97 15.37 1.31
N ILE A 95 -12.07 15.08 2.25
CA ILE A 95 -11.30 13.81 2.26
C ILE A 95 -12.24 12.61 2.32
N GLU A 96 -13.37 12.72 3.03
CA GLU A 96 -14.37 11.66 3.14
C GLU A 96 -15.04 11.36 1.79
N VAL A 97 -15.38 12.39 1.02
CA VAL A 97 -15.92 12.25 -0.34
C VAL A 97 -14.90 11.57 -1.27
N LEU A 98 -13.62 11.92 -1.16
CA LEU A 98 -12.56 11.27 -1.94
C LEU A 98 -12.40 9.78 -1.57
N ILE A 99 -12.56 9.42 -0.31
CA ILE A 99 -12.52 8.03 0.16
C ILE A 99 -13.75 7.26 -0.31
N ALA A 100 -14.94 7.83 -0.15
CA ALA A 100 -16.21 7.21 -0.56
C ALA A 100 -16.24 6.86 -2.06
N ASN A 101 -15.61 7.71 -2.89
CA ASN A 101 -15.50 7.49 -4.33
C ASN A 101 -14.25 6.70 -4.76
N GLY A 102 -13.48 6.17 -3.82
CA GLY A 102 -12.34 5.29 -4.10
C GLY A 102 -11.11 5.97 -4.70
N LEU A 103 -11.04 7.31 -4.72
CA LEU A 103 -9.86 8.05 -5.16
C LEU A 103 -8.70 7.94 -4.18
N VAL A 104 -9.02 7.82 -2.91
CA VAL A 104 -8.05 7.75 -1.80
C VAL A 104 -8.42 6.61 -0.87
N ARG A 105 -7.43 5.93 -0.31
CA ARG A 105 -7.64 4.91 0.72
C ARG A 105 -7.98 5.58 2.06
N LYS A 106 -8.74 4.88 2.88
CA LYS A 106 -8.92 5.24 4.29
C LYS A 106 -7.53 5.38 4.95
N ASP A 107 -7.36 6.37 5.79
CA ASP A 107 -6.11 6.68 6.52
C ASP A 107 -4.92 7.15 5.64
N ALA A 108 -5.13 7.46 4.36
CA ALA A 108 -4.09 8.00 3.50
C ALA A 108 -4.07 9.53 3.52
N TYR A 109 -2.87 10.12 3.55
CA TYR A 109 -2.71 11.56 3.41
C TYR A 109 -2.80 11.97 1.94
N VAL A 110 -3.59 13.00 1.67
CA VAL A 110 -3.90 13.46 0.31
C VAL A 110 -3.00 14.62 -0.07
N LYS A 111 -2.41 14.53 -1.27
CA LYS A 111 -1.72 15.65 -1.90
C LYS A 111 -2.27 15.91 -3.29
N VAL A 112 -2.72 17.14 -3.53
CA VAL A 112 -3.24 17.56 -4.84
C VAL A 112 -2.10 18.04 -5.74
N LEU A 113 -2.07 17.52 -6.97
CA LEU A 113 -1.07 17.83 -7.99
C LEU A 113 -1.73 18.38 -9.25
N ALA A 114 -1.05 19.31 -9.93
CA ALA A 114 -1.53 20.05 -11.09
C ALA A 114 -1.47 19.28 -12.41
N ARG A 115 -1.78 17.97 -12.42
CA ARG A 115 -1.86 17.23 -13.68
C ARG A 115 -3.27 17.27 -14.24
N GLY A 116 -3.40 17.75 -15.47
CA GLY A 116 -4.68 17.99 -16.15
C GLY A 116 -5.24 19.39 -15.88
N GLU A 117 -6.33 19.69 -16.53
CA GLU A 117 -7.04 20.96 -16.40
C GLU A 117 -8.29 20.78 -15.54
N ILE A 118 -8.72 21.86 -14.91
CA ILE A 118 -9.95 21.92 -14.14
C ILE A 118 -10.73 23.13 -14.61
N SER A 119 -11.95 22.92 -15.08
CA SER A 119 -12.87 23.96 -15.56
C SER A 119 -13.97 24.26 -14.54
N THR A 120 -14.26 23.30 -13.67
CA THR A 120 -15.32 23.39 -12.67
C THR A 120 -14.80 24.04 -11.39
N LYS A 121 -15.64 24.86 -10.76
CA LYS A 121 -15.35 25.42 -9.45
C LYS A 121 -15.41 24.32 -8.40
N VAL A 122 -14.29 24.08 -7.69
CA VAL A 122 -14.21 23.07 -6.63
C VAL A 122 -13.51 23.63 -5.39
N ASN A 123 -14.07 23.32 -4.24
CA ASN A 123 -13.46 23.57 -2.94
C ASN A 123 -12.81 22.26 -2.46
N VAL A 124 -11.51 22.28 -2.26
CA VAL A 124 -10.74 21.05 -1.99
C VAL A 124 -10.17 21.07 -0.59
N HIS A 125 -10.44 20.00 0.17
CA HIS A 125 -9.82 19.74 1.46
C HIS A 125 -8.71 18.69 1.30
N ALA A 126 -7.46 19.06 1.55
CA ALA A 126 -6.31 18.18 1.38
C ALA A 126 -5.22 18.46 2.42
N HIS A 127 -4.35 17.49 2.70
CA HIS A 127 -3.22 17.67 3.62
C HIS A 127 -2.06 18.45 3.00
N ALA A 128 -1.93 18.39 1.68
CA ALA A 128 -0.93 19.18 0.95
C ALA A 128 -1.42 19.48 -0.48
N VAL A 129 -1.01 20.60 -1.03
CA VAL A 129 -1.31 21.02 -2.40
C VAL A 129 -0.01 21.52 -3.05
N SER A 130 0.17 21.31 -4.34
CA SER A 130 1.28 21.91 -5.07
C SER A 130 0.93 23.35 -5.43
N LYS A 131 1.91 24.24 -5.47
CA LYS A 131 1.71 25.68 -5.81
C LYS A 131 0.97 25.88 -7.14
N THR A 132 1.30 25.05 -8.13
CA THR A 132 0.65 25.07 -9.45
C THR A 132 -0.80 24.59 -9.40
N ALA A 133 -1.11 23.59 -8.55
CA ALA A 133 -2.50 23.13 -8.38
C ALA A 133 -3.35 24.14 -7.63
N GLU A 134 -2.80 24.79 -6.62
CA GLU A 134 -3.46 25.86 -5.88
C GLU A 134 -3.81 27.04 -6.79
N ALA A 135 -2.86 27.49 -7.63
CA ALA A 135 -3.10 28.53 -8.62
C ALA A 135 -4.21 28.14 -9.61
N ALA A 136 -4.22 26.89 -10.10
CA ALA A 136 -5.24 26.41 -11.03
C ALA A 136 -6.64 26.34 -10.39
N ILE A 137 -6.76 25.86 -9.15
CA ILE A 137 -8.02 25.82 -8.42
C ILE A 137 -8.55 27.23 -8.16
N THR A 138 -7.67 28.14 -7.75
CA THR A 138 -8.03 29.54 -7.51
C THR A 138 -8.45 30.24 -8.81
N ALA A 139 -7.78 29.97 -9.93
CA ALA A 139 -8.16 30.49 -11.25
C ALA A 139 -9.54 29.99 -11.71
N ALA A 140 -9.90 28.75 -11.36
CA ALA A 140 -11.24 28.19 -11.59
C ALA A 140 -12.30 28.70 -10.59
N GLY A 141 -11.95 29.63 -9.69
CA GLY A 141 -12.84 30.18 -8.67
C GLY A 141 -13.11 29.27 -7.46
N GLY A 142 -12.33 28.24 -7.30
CA GLY A 142 -12.38 27.32 -6.16
C GLY A 142 -11.54 27.80 -4.97
N THR A 143 -11.64 27.06 -3.85
CA THR A 143 -10.87 27.31 -2.64
C THR A 143 -10.10 26.06 -2.22
N VAL A 144 -8.96 26.26 -1.55
CA VAL A 144 -8.14 25.20 -1.00
C VAL A 144 -8.06 25.32 0.51
N THR A 145 -8.51 24.31 1.23
CA THR A 145 -8.42 24.22 2.68
C THR A 145 -7.40 23.15 3.06
N LEU A 146 -6.34 23.52 3.76
CA LEU A 146 -5.35 22.58 4.24
C LEU A 146 -5.81 21.95 5.55
N VAL A 147 -5.86 20.63 5.58
CA VAL A 147 -6.15 19.83 6.76
C VAL A 147 -4.85 19.47 7.45
N GLU A 148 -4.75 19.72 8.75
CA GLU A 148 -3.56 19.38 9.52
C GLU A 148 -3.38 17.86 9.65
N LEU A 149 -2.12 17.42 9.61
CA LEU A 149 -1.78 16.02 9.86
C LEU A 149 -1.91 15.72 11.35
N PRO A 150 -2.49 14.58 11.76
CA PRO A 150 -2.80 14.27 13.16
C PRO A 150 -1.58 14.19 14.09
N PHE A 151 -0.38 14.14 13.52
CA PHE A 151 0.89 14.11 14.27
C PHE A 151 1.71 15.40 14.13
N MET A 152 1.20 16.44 13.45
CA MET A 152 1.91 17.70 13.27
C MET A 152 1.74 18.65 14.47
N ALA A 153 0.60 18.61 15.13
CA ALA A 153 0.30 19.52 16.24
C ALA A 153 1.24 19.32 17.44
N GLU A 154 1.64 18.08 17.74
CA GLU A 154 2.43 17.78 18.92
C GLU A 154 3.77 17.10 18.62
N GLY A 155 4.07 16.72 17.39
CA GLY A 155 5.26 15.95 17.03
C GLY A 155 5.43 14.68 17.87
N ARG A 156 5.96 13.61 17.35
CA ARG A 156 6.32 12.44 18.17
C ARG A 156 7.39 12.86 19.16
N ALA A 157 7.10 12.84 20.46
CA ALA A 157 7.95 13.34 21.55
C ALA A 157 8.14 14.88 21.58
N GLY A 158 7.11 15.68 21.27
CA GLY A 158 7.16 17.14 21.37
C GLY A 158 8.09 17.83 20.36
N ARG A 159 8.49 17.12 19.29
CA ARG A 159 9.28 17.71 18.20
C ARG A 159 8.40 17.94 16.98
N PRO A 160 8.52 19.07 16.28
CA PRO A 160 7.77 19.32 15.06
C PRO A 160 8.06 18.21 14.04
N ALA A 161 7.03 17.72 13.36
CA ALA A 161 7.18 16.71 12.33
C ALA A 161 8.07 17.26 11.20
N VAL A 162 9.24 16.68 11.03
CA VAL A 162 10.18 17.10 10.00
C VAL A 162 9.76 16.46 8.70
N LYS A 163 9.40 17.28 7.70
CA LYS A 163 9.15 16.80 6.33
C LYS A 163 10.37 16.02 5.85
N GLY A 164 10.14 14.77 5.41
CA GLY A 164 11.21 13.85 5.03
C GLY A 164 12.21 14.49 4.07
N ASN A 165 13.42 14.44 4.28
CA ASN A 165 14.64 14.92 3.64
C ASN A 165 15.37 16.07 4.36
N GLN A 166 14.84 16.67 5.41
CA GLN A 166 15.59 17.70 6.15
C GLN A 166 16.74 17.12 6.97
N PHE A 167 16.77 15.78 7.19
CA PHE A 167 17.89 15.11 7.85
C PHE A 167 19.02 14.64 6.89
N ALA A 168 18.77 14.66 5.59
CA ALA A 168 19.77 14.20 4.63
C ALA A 168 20.92 15.24 4.38
N ASN A 169 20.75 16.47 4.85
CA ASN A 169 21.68 17.57 4.64
C ASN A 169 22.42 18.00 5.93
N ARG A 170 22.53 17.10 6.91
CA ARG A 170 23.41 17.27 8.07
C ARG A 170 24.56 16.28 8.08
#